data_a279263d959b40889a258df6fc010228
#
_entry.id   a279263d959b40889a258df6fc010228
#
_cell.length_a   1.000
_cell.length_b   1.000
_cell.length_c   1.000
_cell.angle_alpha   90.00
_cell.angle_beta   90.00
_cell.angle_gamma   90.00
#
_symmetry.space_group_name_H-M   'P 1'
#
loop_
_entity.id
_entity.type
_entity.pdbx_description
1 polymer ?
#
loop_
_entity_poly.entity_id
_entity_poly.type
_entity_poly.pdbx_seq_one_letter_code
_entity_poly.pdbx_strand_id
1 'polypeptide(L)'
;FAKGARRPNSQFLAAANPFVFGTFALYEGRSSYNLNQVSISHHFVELAGEQPGIYYGYYFLELADYFGQEGIDEKESMNLLYVTVKALLNPNIDNRLVRCIFELRMMAAQGLCPSLFHCVCCERQPVEGEELFFSQQNHGILDKACLGHVNDAKRISAPALYAMQYIVTASLGKLYTFTVTEEVLHELERHIHTYIAANTEKRFKSLEILEIMS
;
A
#
# COMPACT_ATOMS: atom_id res chain seq x y z
N PHE A 1 -16.24 -0.50 -20.21
CA PHE A 1 -17.59 -1.13 -20.11
C PHE A 1 -17.49 -2.62 -20.41
N ALA A 2 -18.07 -3.48 -19.55
CA ALA A 2 -18.25 -4.90 -19.78
C ALA A 2 -19.74 -5.18 -20.07
N LYS A 3 -20.15 -4.99 -21.32
CA LYS A 3 -21.56 -5.07 -21.72
C LYS A 3 -22.16 -6.46 -21.41
N GLY A 4 -23.17 -6.46 -20.54
CA GLY A 4 -23.86 -7.70 -20.15
C GLY A 4 -23.09 -8.58 -19.15
N ALA A 5 -22.03 -8.09 -18.51
CA ALA A 5 -21.21 -8.87 -17.57
C ALA A 5 -22.03 -9.51 -16.42
N ARG A 6 -23.08 -8.83 -15.95
CA ARG A 6 -23.96 -9.34 -14.87
C ARG A 6 -25.03 -10.35 -15.32
N ARG A 7 -25.10 -10.72 -16.61
CA ARG A 7 -26.04 -11.75 -17.08
C ARG A 7 -25.54 -13.13 -16.66
N PRO A 8 -26.42 -14.08 -16.25
CA PRO A 8 -26.01 -15.40 -15.74
C PRO A 8 -25.10 -16.20 -16.69
N ASN A 9 -25.26 -16.03 -17.99
CA ASN A 9 -24.46 -16.74 -19.02
C ASN A 9 -23.36 -15.86 -19.63
N SER A 10 -22.98 -14.76 -18.97
CA SER A 10 -21.93 -13.89 -19.50
C SER A 10 -20.54 -14.50 -19.29
N GLN A 11 -19.73 -14.55 -20.34
CA GLN A 11 -18.32 -14.91 -20.25
C GLN A 11 -17.51 -13.96 -19.35
N PHE A 12 -18.05 -12.77 -19.05
CA PHE A 12 -17.42 -11.77 -18.19
C PHE A 12 -17.92 -11.79 -16.74
N LEU A 13 -18.86 -12.68 -16.39
CA LEU A 13 -19.46 -12.70 -15.05
C LEU A 13 -18.42 -12.88 -13.96
N ALA A 14 -17.51 -13.85 -14.12
CA ALA A 14 -16.43 -14.10 -13.16
C ALA A 14 -15.44 -12.92 -13.08
N ALA A 15 -15.14 -12.31 -14.23
CA ALA A 15 -14.20 -11.18 -14.32
C ALA A 15 -14.76 -9.88 -13.75
N ALA A 16 -16.08 -9.78 -13.54
CA ALA A 16 -16.72 -8.60 -12.94
C ALA A 16 -16.71 -8.62 -11.40
N ASN A 17 -16.20 -9.68 -10.79
CA ASN A 17 -16.05 -9.77 -9.34
C ASN A 17 -14.77 -9.07 -8.87
N PRO A 18 -14.76 -8.51 -7.65
CA PRO A 18 -13.54 -7.99 -7.03
C PRO A 18 -12.47 -9.07 -6.88
N PHE A 19 -11.23 -8.67 -6.79
CA PHE A 19 -10.06 -9.54 -6.55
C PHE A 19 -9.83 -10.60 -7.63
N VAL A 20 -10.26 -10.33 -8.86
CA VAL A 20 -9.90 -11.12 -10.03
C VAL A 20 -8.69 -10.49 -10.71
N PHE A 21 -7.65 -11.28 -10.91
CA PHE A 21 -6.44 -10.91 -11.64
C PHE A 21 -6.33 -11.70 -12.94
N GLY A 22 -5.87 -11.03 -13.98
CA GLY A 22 -5.74 -11.65 -15.29
C GLY A 22 -5.38 -10.65 -16.38
N THR A 23 -5.50 -11.10 -17.62
CA THR A 23 -5.33 -10.25 -18.80
C THR A 23 -6.70 -9.85 -19.34
N PHE A 24 -6.92 -8.56 -19.51
CA PHE A 24 -8.16 -7.96 -19.98
C PHE A 24 -7.88 -7.25 -21.30
N ALA A 25 -8.40 -7.78 -22.42
CA ALA A 25 -8.31 -7.13 -23.70
C ALA A 25 -9.44 -6.11 -23.84
N LEU A 26 -9.05 -4.85 -24.01
CA LEU A 26 -9.98 -3.72 -24.12
C LEU A 26 -9.98 -3.19 -25.55
N TYR A 27 -11.15 -2.80 -26.06
CA TYR A 27 -11.29 -2.00 -27.26
C TYR A 27 -11.51 -0.54 -26.88
N GLU A 28 -10.65 0.31 -27.36
CA GLU A 28 -10.74 1.76 -27.16
C GLU A 28 -11.79 2.36 -28.11
N GLY A 29 -12.85 2.92 -27.52
CA GLY A 29 -13.87 3.68 -28.22
C GLY A 29 -13.59 5.18 -28.14
N ARG A 30 -14.51 6.02 -28.65
CA ARG A 30 -14.33 7.49 -28.65
C ARG A 30 -14.28 8.11 -27.25
N SER A 31 -14.95 7.50 -26.27
CA SER A 31 -15.11 8.07 -24.92
C SER A 31 -15.01 7.01 -23.82
N SER A 32 -14.64 5.78 -24.14
CA SER A 32 -14.62 4.68 -23.17
C SER A 32 -13.94 3.44 -23.71
N TYR A 33 -13.46 2.59 -22.81
CA TYR A 33 -12.96 1.27 -23.11
C TYR A 33 -14.08 0.22 -23.00
N ASN A 34 -14.12 -0.74 -23.91
CA ASN A 34 -15.03 -1.87 -23.89
C ASN A 34 -14.26 -3.16 -23.69
N LEU A 35 -14.66 -3.97 -22.73
CA LEU A 35 -14.07 -5.27 -22.48
C LEU A 35 -14.43 -6.23 -23.63
N ASN A 36 -13.42 -6.76 -24.30
CA ASN A 36 -13.53 -7.67 -25.41
C ASN A 36 -13.24 -9.11 -25.03
N GLN A 37 -12.17 -9.33 -24.27
CA GLN A 37 -11.75 -10.67 -23.85
C GLN A 37 -11.13 -10.61 -22.45
N VAL A 38 -11.27 -11.70 -21.69
CA VAL A 38 -10.67 -11.88 -20.37
C VAL A 38 -10.02 -13.26 -20.30
N SER A 39 -8.79 -13.29 -19.78
CA SER A 39 -8.12 -14.51 -19.35
C SER A 39 -7.78 -14.35 -17.86
N ILE A 40 -8.55 -15.04 -17.00
CA ILE A 40 -8.37 -14.98 -15.55
C ILE A 40 -7.17 -15.87 -15.20
N SER A 41 -6.16 -15.28 -14.54
CA SER A 41 -5.01 -16.02 -14.02
C SER A 41 -5.20 -16.39 -12.55
N HIS A 42 -5.90 -15.54 -11.76
CA HIS A 42 -6.19 -15.80 -10.36
C HIS A 42 -7.48 -15.11 -9.92
N HIS A 43 -8.22 -15.77 -9.02
CA HIS A 43 -9.40 -15.20 -8.38
C HIS A 43 -9.33 -15.51 -6.88
N PHE A 44 -9.16 -14.50 -6.07
CA PHE A 44 -9.04 -14.63 -4.62
C PHE A 44 -10.43 -14.75 -3.97
N VAL A 45 -11.16 -15.83 -4.30
CA VAL A 45 -12.51 -16.08 -3.75
C VAL A 45 -12.50 -16.28 -2.24
N GLU A 46 -11.40 -16.81 -1.72
CA GLU A 46 -11.19 -17.10 -0.31
C GLU A 46 -11.25 -15.82 0.54
N LEU A 47 -10.78 -14.69 -0.01
CA LEU A 47 -10.77 -13.41 0.69
C LEU A 47 -12.19 -12.94 1.08
N ALA A 48 -13.22 -13.35 0.33
CA ALA A 48 -14.59 -13.00 0.66
C ALA A 48 -15.08 -13.61 1.99
N GLY A 49 -14.47 -14.70 2.44
CA GLY A 49 -14.74 -15.34 3.72
C GLY A 49 -13.83 -14.87 4.87
N GLU A 50 -12.76 -14.14 4.56
CA GLU A 50 -11.76 -13.72 5.53
C GLU A 50 -12.05 -12.32 6.07
N GLN A 51 -12.56 -12.24 7.29
CA GLN A 51 -12.73 -10.97 8.00
C GLN A 51 -11.66 -10.84 9.10
N PRO A 52 -11.04 -9.65 9.24
CA PRO A 52 -11.26 -8.40 8.51
C PRO A 52 -10.52 -8.27 7.17
N GLY A 53 -9.78 -9.28 6.69
CA GLY A 53 -8.92 -9.23 5.50
C GLY A 53 -9.59 -8.65 4.24
N ILE A 54 -10.90 -8.96 4.02
CA ILE A 54 -11.66 -8.44 2.87
C ILE A 54 -11.75 -6.90 2.88
N TYR A 55 -11.87 -6.25 4.04
CA TYR A 55 -11.96 -4.79 4.15
C TYR A 55 -10.63 -4.12 3.83
N TYR A 56 -9.51 -4.73 4.26
CA TYR A 56 -8.16 -4.31 3.83
C TYR A 56 -8.01 -4.41 2.31
N GLY A 57 -8.48 -5.50 1.73
CA GLY A 57 -8.45 -5.70 0.27
C GLY A 57 -9.17 -4.60 -0.49
N TYR A 58 -10.38 -4.21 -0.07
CA TYR A 58 -11.10 -3.09 -0.69
C TYR A 58 -10.39 -1.75 -0.53
N TYR A 59 -9.77 -1.51 0.62
CA TYR A 59 -8.95 -0.31 0.81
C TYR A 59 -7.74 -0.29 -0.13
N PHE A 60 -7.06 -1.41 -0.30
CA PHE A 60 -5.92 -1.50 -1.22
C PHE A 60 -6.32 -1.27 -2.68
N LEU A 61 -7.50 -1.77 -3.10
CA LEU A 61 -8.04 -1.48 -4.43
C LEU A 61 -8.33 0.02 -4.60
N GLU A 62 -8.97 0.65 -3.61
CA GLU A 62 -9.30 2.08 -3.68
C GLU A 62 -8.05 2.96 -3.67
N LEU A 63 -7.01 2.58 -2.91
CA LEU A 63 -5.74 3.29 -2.87
C LEU A 63 -4.96 3.13 -4.19
N ALA A 64 -4.95 1.93 -4.77
CA ALA A 64 -4.33 1.67 -6.07
C ALA A 64 -5.05 2.43 -7.20
N ASP A 65 -6.37 2.50 -7.17
CA ASP A 65 -7.17 3.29 -8.11
C ASP A 65 -6.89 4.80 -8.01
N TYR A 66 -6.66 5.29 -6.79
CA TYR A 66 -6.33 6.70 -6.55
C TYR A 66 -4.99 7.11 -7.18
N PHE A 67 -3.98 6.26 -7.08
CA PHE A 67 -2.66 6.54 -7.64
C PHE A 67 -2.52 6.15 -9.12
N GLY A 68 -3.35 5.21 -9.60
CA GLY A 68 -3.30 4.72 -10.97
C GLY A 68 -3.61 5.82 -12.00
N GLN A 69 -2.80 5.90 -13.05
CA GLN A 69 -2.95 6.89 -14.11
C GLN A 69 -3.18 6.23 -15.46
N GLU A 70 -4.17 6.75 -16.20
CA GLU A 70 -4.46 6.28 -17.55
C GLU A 70 -3.27 6.54 -18.49
N GLY A 71 -2.87 5.51 -19.25
CA GLY A 71 -1.77 5.59 -20.21
C GLY A 71 -0.37 5.43 -19.63
N ILE A 72 -0.25 5.19 -18.30
CA ILE A 72 1.01 4.89 -17.63
C ILE A 72 1.14 3.37 -17.41
N ASP A 73 2.36 2.86 -17.47
CA ASP A 73 2.65 1.46 -17.14
C ASP A 73 2.64 1.26 -15.61
N GLU A 74 1.52 0.75 -15.10
CA GLU A 74 1.30 0.48 -13.68
C GLU A 74 1.63 -0.98 -13.27
N LYS A 75 2.52 -1.62 -14.00
CA LYS A 75 2.86 -3.03 -13.77
C LYS A 75 3.44 -3.26 -12.37
N GLU A 76 4.24 -2.34 -11.84
CA GLU A 76 4.80 -2.44 -10.49
C GLU A 76 3.69 -2.35 -9.45
N SER A 77 2.81 -1.36 -9.54
CA SER A 77 1.66 -1.16 -8.66
C SER A 77 0.70 -2.35 -8.70
N MET A 78 0.43 -2.90 -9.89
CA MET A 78 -0.42 -4.09 -10.06
C MET A 78 0.21 -5.36 -9.45
N ASN A 79 1.51 -5.55 -9.62
CA ASN A 79 2.22 -6.67 -8.99
C ASN A 79 2.25 -6.52 -7.46
N LEU A 80 2.47 -5.31 -6.96
CA LEU A 80 2.38 -5.03 -5.53
C LEU A 80 0.99 -5.38 -4.99
N LEU A 81 -0.07 -4.90 -5.63
CA LEU A 81 -1.45 -5.20 -5.24
C LEU A 81 -1.71 -6.70 -5.21
N TYR A 82 -1.25 -7.45 -6.23
CA TYR A 82 -1.38 -8.90 -6.29
C TYR A 82 -0.73 -9.62 -5.09
N VAL A 83 0.54 -9.31 -4.79
CA VAL A 83 1.24 -9.96 -3.66
C VAL A 83 0.67 -9.53 -2.32
N THR A 84 0.15 -8.30 -2.22
CA THR A 84 -0.52 -7.78 -1.03
C THR A 84 -1.83 -8.52 -0.74
N VAL A 85 -2.70 -8.68 -1.75
CA VAL A 85 -3.95 -9.44 -1.60
C VAL A 85 -3.66 -10.89 -1.21
N LYS A 86 -2.61 -11.50 -1.78
CA LYS A 86 -2.15 -12.82 -1.38
C LYS A 86 -1.67 -12.86 0.08
N ALA A 87 -1.03 -11.79 0.58
CA ALA A 87 -0.56 -11.71 1.95
C ALA A 87 -1.70 -11.65 2.97
N LEU A 88 -2.85 -11.07 2.63
CA LEU A 88 -4.05 -11.06 3.47
C LEU A 88 -4.62 -12.46 3.76
N LEU A 89 -4.30 -13.45 2.94
CA LEU A 89 -4.68 -14.85 3.14
C LEU A 89 -3.65 -15.65 3.96
N ASN A 90 -2.55 -15.02 4.37
CA ASN A 90 -1.53 -15.67 5.19
C ASN A 90 -1.78 -15.41 6.68
N PRO A 91 -2.21 -16.44 7.46
CA PRO A 91 -2.52 -16.26 8.88
C PRO A 91 -1.31 -15.93 9.76
N ASN A 92 -0.09 -16.02 9.23
CA ASN A 92 1.13 -15.75 9.97
C ASN A 92 1.59 -14.28 9.92
N ILE A 93 0.88 -13.42 9.19
CA ILE A 93 1.18 -11.99 9.13
C ILE A 93 -0.06 -11.18 9.53
N ASP A 94 0.14 -10.22 10.42
CA ASP A 94 -0.94 -9.33 10.87
C ASP A 94 -1.39 -8.43 9.70
N ASN A 95 -2.71 -8.33 9.49
CA ASN A 95 -3.28 -7.50 8.43
C ASN A 95 -2.93 -6.00 8.59
N ARG A 96 -2.70 -5.53 9.81
CA ARG A 96 -2.21 -4.16 10.07
C ARG A 96 -0.79 -3.97 9.53
N LEU A 97 0.07 -4.98 9.68
CA LEU A 97 1.41 -4.96 9.09
C LEU A 97 1.33 -5.00 7.56
N VAL A 98 0.43 -5.83 7.00
CA VAL A 98 0.18 -5.87 5.54
C VAL A 98 -0.23 -4.48 5.03
N ARG A 99 -1.08 -3.76 5.78
CA ARG A 99 -1.48 -2.38 5.46
C ARG A 99 -0.29 -1.43 5.47
N CYS A 100 0.50 -1.41 6.53
CA CYS A 100 1.69 -0.55 6.63
C CYS A 100 2.66 -0.79 5.46
N ILE A 101 2.89 -2.06 5.12
CA ILE A 101 3.77 -2.45 4.01
C ILE A 101 3.22 -1.93 2.68
N PHE A 102 1.93 -2.16 2.42
CA PHE A 102 1.30 -1.74 1.17
C PHE A 102 1.31 -0.22 1.01
N GLU A 103 0.89 0.52 2.03
CA GLU A 103 0.85 1.98 2.03
C GLU A 103 2.22 2.58 1.72
N LEU A 104 3.25 2.19 2.48
CA LEU A 104 4.59 2.75 2.32
C LEU A 104 5.20 2.35 0.96
N ARG A 105 4.99 1.12 0.52
CA ARG A 105 5.50 0.65 -0.77
C ARG A 105 4.78 1.30 -1.95
N MET A 106 3.48 1.54 -1.84
CA MET A 106 2.72 2.28 -2.85
C MET A 106 3.22 3.72 -2.96
N MET A 107 3.41 4.42 -1.82
CA MET A 107 4.00 5.76 -1.80
C MET A 107 5.38 5.78 -2.48
N ALA A 108 6.22 4.79 -2.20
CA ALA A 108 7.55 4.68 -2.80
C ALA A 108 7.46 4.47 -4.33
N ALA A 109 6.54 3.63 -4.82
CA ALA A 109 6.31 3.39 -6.24
C ALA A 109 5.83 4.66 -6.98
N GLN A 110 5.13 5.54 -6.29
CA GLN A 110 4.64 6.82 -6.82
C GLN A 110 5.63 7.99 -6.66
N GLY A 111 6.88 7.70 -6.26
CA GLY A 111 7.90 8.74 -6.07
C GLY A 111 7.73 9.58 -4.79
N LEU A 112 6.83 9.18 -3.90
CA LEU A 112 6.56 9.82 -2.61
C LEU A 112 7.23 9.09 -1.44
N CYS A 113 8.35 8.41 -1.70
CA CYS A 113 9.11 7.71 -0.67
C CYS A 113 9.72 8.70 0.31
N PRO A 114 9.50 8.54 1.63
CA PRO A 114 10.21 9.39 2.60
C PRO A 114 11.71 9.07 2.60
N SER A 115 12.53 10.06 2.95
CA SER A 115 13.97 9.87 3.16
C SER A 115 14.20 9.07 4.44
N LEU A 116 14.61 7.82 4.32
CA LEU A 116 14.80 6.90 5.45
C LEU A 116 16.27 6.56 5.72
N PHE A 117 17.20 7.02 4.87
CA PHE A 117 18.61 6.66 4.93
C PHE A 117 19.52 7.83 5.28
N HIS A 118 19.01 9.05 5.13
CA HIS A 118 19.76 10.28 5.41
C HIS A 118 18.87 11.28 6.12
N CYS A 119 19.45 12.06 7.02
CA CYS A 119 18.77 13.19 7.63
C CYS A 119 18.35 14.20 6.56
N VAL A 120 17.07 14.56 6.50
CA VAL A 120 16.55 15.50 5.48
C VAL A 120 17.06 16.93 5.61
N CYS A 121 17.71 17.26 6.73
CA CYS A 121 18.23 18.61 7.00
C CYS A 121 19.73 18.73 6.70
N CYS A 122 20.54 17.79 7.18
CA CYS A 122 22.00 17.85 7.03
C CYS A 122 22.58 16.78 6.10
N GLU A 123 21.73 15.95 5.49
CA GLU A 123 22.08 14.88 4.55
C GLU A 123 23.01 13.78 5.12
N ARG A 124 23.31 13.84 6.42
CA ARG A 124 24.14 12.85 7.08
C ARG A 124 23.43 11.50 7.19
N GLN A 125 24.16 10.43 7.03
CA GLN A 125 23.68 9.09 7.37
C GLN A 125 23.66 8.94 8.89
N PRO A 126 22.55 8.41 9.48
CA PRO A 126 22.49 8.09 10.89
C PRO A 126 23.55 7.06 11.29
N VAL A 127 24.08 7.20 12.49
CA VAL A 127 25.00 6.24 13.10
C VAL A 127 24.20 5.32 14.01
N GLU A 128 24.65 4.07 14.15
CA GLU A 128 24.01 3.10 15.02
C GLU A 128 23.93 3.62 16.47
N GLY A 129 22.74 3.50 17.06
CA GLY A 129 22.46 3.95 18.43
C GLY A 129 22.07 5.42 18.56
N GLU A 130 22.04 6.20 17.49
CA GLU A 130 21.56 7.58 17.52
C GLU A 130 20.05 7.66 17.72
N GLU A 131 19.62 8.72 18.40
CA GLU A 131 18.21 9.06 18.55
C GLU A 131 17.74 9.81 17.30
N LEU A 132 16.76 9.20 16.59
CA LEU A 132 16.24 9.72 15.35
C LEU A 132 14.77 10.11 15.49
N PHE A 133 14.35 11.02 14.62
CA PHE A 133 12.99 11.53 14.54
C PHE A 133 12.49 11.47 13.11
N PHE A 134 11.19 11.29 12.94
CA PHE A 134 10.53 11.31 11.65
C PHE A 134 9.60 12.52 11.55
N SER A 135 9.75 13.32 10.51
CA SER A 135 8.89 14.45 10.19
C SER A 135 8.11 14.15 8.91
N GLN A 136 6.80 14.30 8.99
CA GLN A 136 5.91 14.15 7.84
C GLN A 136 6.04 15.35 6.90
N GLN A 137 6.12 16.57 7.47
CA GLN A 137 6.23 17.81 6.69
C GLN A 137 7.56 17.90 5.93
N ASN A 138 8.62 17.32 6.48
CA ASN A 138 9.94 17.28 5.84
C ASN A 138 10.20 15.97 5.09
N HIS A 139 9.23 15.08 5.01
CA HIS A 139 9.27 13.83 4.25
C HIS A 139 10.47 12.93 4.59
N GLY A 140 10.78 12.73 5.89
CA GLY A 140 11.84 11.81 6.25
C GLY A 140 12.38 11.93 7.65
N ILE A 141 13.54 11.29 7.88
CA ILE A 141 14.21 11.24 9.18
C ILE A 141 15.08 12.47 9.44
N LEU A 142 15.23 12.77 10.72
CA LEU A 142 16.00 13.89 11.26
C LEU A 142 16.87 13.43 12.42
N ASP A 143 18.09 13.96 12.44
CA ASP A 143 18.96 13.90 13.61
C ASP A 143 18.44 14.79 14.72
N LYS A 144 18.76 14.47 15.97
CA LYS A 144 18.42 15.29 17.13
C LYS A 144 18.95 16.74 17.02
N ALA A 145 20.11 16.91 16.42
CA ALA A 145 20.70 18.25 16.23
C ALA A 145 19.93 19.11 15.22
N CYS A 146 19.12 18.48 14.34
CA CYS A 146 18.36 19.15 13.29
C CYS A 146 16.92 19.48 13.68
N LEU A 147 16.50 19.21 14.92
CA LEU A 147 15.11 19.42 15.38
C LEU A 147 14.72 20.88 15.58
N GLY A 148 15.68 21.80 15.69
CA GLY A 148 15.45 23.19 16.15
C GLY A 148 14.43 24.00 15.31
N HIS A 149 14.05 23.56 14.14
CA HIS A 149 13.10 24.24 13.24
C HIS A 149 11.95 23.34 12.76
N VAL A 150 11.79 22.15 13.37
CA VAL A 150 10.80 21.16 12.93
C VAL A 150 9.81 20.88 14.06
N ASN A 151 8.54 21.23 13.84
CA ASN A 151 7.52 21.18 14.89
C ASN A 151 6.74 19.85 14.92
N ASP A 152 6.77 19.06 13.82
CA ASP A 152 6.01 17.81 13.66
C ASP A 152 6.85 16.55 13.88
N ALA A 153 8.16 16.71 14.13
CA ALA A 153 9.08 15.60 14.29
C ALA A 153 8.70 14.73 15.51
N LYS A 154 8.51 13.43 15.28
CA LYS A 154 8.25 12.43 16.32
C LYS A 154 9.38 11.42 16.34
N ARG A 155 9.78 11.00 17.55
CA ARG A 155 10.80 9.98 17.71
C ARG A 155 10.42 8.71 16.95
N ILE A 156 11.42 8.12 16.28
CA ILE A 156 11.31 6.82 15.61
C ILE A 156 12.35 5.86 16.21
N SER A 157 11.91 4.65 16.55
CA SER A 157 12.82 3.62 17.06
C SER A 157 13.65 3.01 15.93
N ALA A 158 14.83 2.48 16.28
CA ALA A 158 15.68 1.81 15.30
C ALA A 158 14.98 0.60 14.62
N PRO A 159 14.22 -0.26 15.35
CA PRO A 159 13.46 -1.33 14.71
C PRO A 159 12.38 -0.83 13.73
N ALA A 160 11.64 0.22 14.08
CA ALA A 160 10.61 0.78 13.20
C ALA A 160 11.24 1.42 11.94
N LEU A 161 12.32 2.17 12.10
CA LEU A 161 13.07 2.73 10.96
C LEU A 161 13.62 1.61 10.06
N TYR A 162 14.24 0.58 10.65
CA TYR A 162 14.73 -0.57 9.90
C TYR A 162 13.63 -1.28 9.10
N ALA A 163 12.45 -1.47 9.72
CA ALA A 163 11.30 -2.05 9.03
C ALA A 163 10.85 -1.18 7.84
N MET A 164 10.77 0.15 8.01
CA MET A 164 10.45 1.06 6.90
C MET A 164 11.51 1.01 5.79
N GLN A 165 12.80 1.00 6.13
CA GLN A 165 13.90 0.84 5.16
C GLN A 165 13.80 -0.50 4.40
N TYR A 166 13.51 -1.59 5.12
CA TYR A 166 13.30 -2.89 4.51
C TYR A 166 12.12 -2.87 3.53
N ILE A 167 10.97 -2.32 3.93
CA ILE A 167 9.77 -2.22 3.09
C ILE A 167 10.08 -1.52 1.76
N VAL A 168 10.81 -0.41 1.78
CA VAL A 168 11.06 0.36 0.55
C VAL A 168 12.14 -0.27 -0.35
N THR A 169 13.01 -1.12 0.18
CA THR A 169 14.14 -1.71 -0.57
C THR A 169 13.93 -3.18 -0.94
N ALA A 170 13.07 -3.91 -0.22
CA ALA A 170 12.85 -5.34 -0.45
C ALA A 170 12.24 -5.62 -1.83
N SER A 171 12.64 -6.73 -2.43
CA SER A 171 11.95 -7.27 -3.61
C SER A 171 10.53 -7.71 -3.24
N LEU A 172 9.59 -7.68 -4.20
CA LEU A 172 8.19 -8.07 -3.98
C LEU A 172 8.05 -9.47 -3.36
N GLY A 173 8.91 -10.43 -3.74
CA GLY A 173 8.88 -11.78 -3.20
C GLY A 173 9.29 -11.90 -1.73
N LYS A 174 9.97 -10.87 -1.18
CA LYS A 174 10.40 -10.82 0.23
C LYS A 174 9.58 -9.86 1.07
N LEU A 175 8.70 -9.08 0.47
CA LEU A 175 8.03 -7.95 1.11
C LEU A 175 7.15 -8.37 2.31
N TYR A 176 6.52 -9.54 2.24
CA TYR A 176 5.61 -10.07 3.26
C TYR A 176 6.17 -11.29 4.01
N THR A 177 7.50 -11.34 4.22
CA THR A 177 8.18 -12.47 4.84
C THR A 177 8.73 -12.20 6.25
N PHE A 178 8.38 -11.06 6.83
CA PHE A 178 8.81 -10.68 8.17
C PHE A 178 7.63 -10.32 9.06
N THR A 179 7.85 -10.35 10.35
CA THR A 179 6.93 -9.88 11.38
C THR A 179 7.66 -8.91 12.30
N VAL A 180 6.91 -8.13 13.06
CA VAL A 180 7.42 -7.19 14.05
C VAL A 180 6.73 -7.39 15.39
N THR A 181 7.28 -6.83 16.46
CA THR A 181 6.58 -6.82 17.76
C THR A 181 5.40 -5.85 17.71
N GLU A 182 4.46 -5.98 18.66
CA GLU A 182 3.29 -5.09 18.74
C GLU A 182 3.68 -3.61 18.90
N GLU A 183 4.73 -3.34 19.69
CA GLU A 183 5.23 -1.97 19.89
C GLU A 183 5.74 -1.36 18.57
N VAL A 184 6.49 -2.14 17.80
CA VAL A 184 7.00 -1.70 16.49
C VAL A 184 5.85 -1.54 15.49
N LEU A 185 4.86 -2.42 15.52
CA LEU A 185 3.69 -2.32 14.65
C LEU A 185 2.91 -1.02 14.91
N HIS A 186 2.60 -0.71 16.16
CA HIS A 186 1.95 0.55 16.52
C HIS A 186 2.76 1.79 16.10
N GLU A 187 4.08 1.69 16.17
CA GLU A 187 4.94 2.79 15.73
C GLU A 187 4.91 2.97 14.21
N LEU A 188 4.93 1.85 13.45
CA LEU A 188 4.76 1.86 12.00
C LEU A 188 3.41 2.45 11.58
N GLU A 189 2.32 1.98 12.20
CA GLU A 189 0.97 2.52 11.97
C GLU A 189 0.95 4.04 12.16
N ARG A 190 1.46 4.53 13.29
CA ARG A 190 1.49 5.96 13.60
C ARG A 190 2.24 6.77 12.54
N HIS A 191 3.43 6.32 12.11
CA HIS A 191 4.24 7.08 11.15
C HIS A 191 3.70 6.95 9.74
N ILE A 192 3.37 5.73 9.28
CA ILE A 192 2.98 5.46 7.89
C ILE A 192 1.57 5.98 7.62
N HIS A 193 0.58 5.68 8.48
CA HIS A 193 -0.81 6.15 8.27
C HIS A 193 -0.90 7.68 8.27
N THR A 194 -0.14 8.34 9.15
CA THR A 194 -0.12 9.80 9.16
C THR A 194 0.61 10.36 7.94
N TYR A 195 1.66 9.66 7.48
CA TYR A 195 2.40 10.06 6.28
C TYR A 195 1.52 9.94 5.03
N ILE A 196 0.82 8.82 4.83
CA ILE A 196 -0.08 8.67 3.67
C ILE A 196 -1.24 9.66 3.73
N ALA A 197 -1.83 9.88 4.90
CA ALA A 197 -2.92 10.85 5.06
C ALA A 197 -2.48 12.30 4.74
N ALA A 198 -1.22 12.65 4.99
CA ALA A 198 -0.67 13.96 4.65
C ALA A 198 -0.35 14.12 3.15
N ASN A 199 -0.16 13.00 2.42
CA ASN A 199 0.21 12.98 1.01
C ASN A 199 -0.92 12.54 0.07
N THR A 200 -2.14 12.38 0.59
CA THR A 200 -3.33 12.07 -0.19
C THR A 200 -4.43 13.10 0.12
N GLU A 201 -5.07 13.62 -0.92
CA GLU A 201 -6.15 14.62 -0.78
C GLU A 201 -7.53 13.95 -0.65
N LYS A 202 -7.64 12.65 -0.92
CA LYS A 202 -8.89 11.90 -0.93
C LYS A 202 -9.18 11.24 0.42
N ARG A 203 -10.42 11.33 0.86
CA ARG A 203 -10.96 10.45 1.90
C ARG A 203 -11.34 9.10 1.28
N PHE A 204 -10.73 8.03 1.76
CA PHE A 204 -10.99 6.67 1.29
C PHE A 204 -12.18 6.08 2.05
N LYS A 205 -13.29 5.83 1.34
CA LYS A 205 -14.50 5.26 1.95
C LYS A 205 -14.29 3.84 2.46
N SER A 206 -13.48 3.07 1.76
CA SER A 206 -13.12 1.71 2.20
C SER A 206 -12.28 1.72 3.48
N LEU A 207 -11.45 2.75 3.69
CA LEU A 207 -10.71 2.92 4.94
C LEU A 207 -11.64 3.26 6.11
N GLU A 208 -12.62 4.13 5.92
CA GLU A 208 -13.63 4.44 6.94
C GLU A 208 -14.41 3.17 7.38
N ILE A 209 -14.74 2.30 6.42
CA ILE A 209 -15.37 1.01 6.70
C ILE A 209 -14.41 0.06 7.43
N LEU A 210 -13.16 -0.03 6.99
CA LEU A 210 -12.13 -0.83 7.62
C LEU A 210 -11.95 -0.46 9.10
N GLU A 211 -11.88 0.84 9.42
CA GLU A 211 -11.71 1.35 10.80
C GLU A 211 -12.90 1.04 11.72
N ILE A 212 -14.09 0.79 11.17
CA ILE A 212 -15.27 0.37 11.93
C ILE A 212 -15.28 -1.14 12.17
N MET A 213 -14.69 -1.92 11.25
CA MET A 213 -14.80 -3.38 11.20
C MET A 213 -13.56 -4.12 11.71
N SER A 214 -12.46 -3.42 12.01
CA SER A 214 -11.18 -3.96 12.50
C SER A 214 -11.00 -3.89 14.04
#